data_951e13d32904620956cc398a676fdf8f
#
_entry.id   951e13d32904620956cc398a676fdf8f
#
_cell.length_a   1.000
_cell.length_b   1.000
_cell.length_c   1.000
_cell.angle_alpha   90.00
_cell.angle_beta   90.00
_cell.angle_gamma   90.00
#
_symmetry.space_group_name_H-M   'P 1'
#
loop_
_entity.id
_entity.type
_entity.pdbx_description
1 polymer ?
#
loop_
_entity_poly.entity_id
_entity_poly.type
_entity_poly.pdbx_seq_one_letter_code
_entity_poly.pdbx_strand_id
1 'polypeptide(L)'
;NDYANLNYIKLTLFQSNLEGELVDQIQKSRNKQDGLIINAGGYTHTSVAIHDALKILKIPIIELHISNIYNREEFRHKSLISKVAKGVICGFGAEGYIMSLHAMNKFLEK
;
A
#
# COMPACT_ATOMS: atom_id res chain seq x y z
N ASN A 1 9.09 -5.05 -13.60
CA ASN A 1 9.70 -5.61 -12.41
C ASN A 1 9.93 -7.12 -12.58
N ASP A 2 11.17 -7.55 -12.34
CA ASP A 2 11.55 -8.95 -12.57
C ASP A 2 10.77 -9.95 -11.72
N TYR A 3 10.52 -9.61 -10.44
CA TYR A 3 9.74 -10.48 -9.57
C TYR A 3 8.31 -10.65 -10.10
N ALA A 4 7.69 -9.56 -10.51
CA ALA A 4 6.32 -9.61 -11.04
C ALA A 4 6.27 -10.45 -12.32
N ASN A 5 7.24 -10.28 -13.21
CA ASN A 5 7.29 -11.05 -14.46
C ASN A 5 7.45 -12.53 -14.21
N LEU A 6 8.33 -12.91 -13.26
CA LEU A 6 8.57 -14.32 -12.92
C LEU A 6 7.35 -14.98 -12.28
N ASN A 7 6.49 -14.21 -11.66
CA ASN A 7 5.30 -14.71 -10.95
C ASN A 7 3.99 -14.41 -11.67
N TYR A 8 4.08 -13.98 -12.94
CA TYR A 8 2.90 -13.66 -13.77
C TYR A 8 1.99 -12.59 -13.14
N ILE A 9 2.60 -11.61 -12.47
CA ILE A 9 1.88 -10.50 -11.87
C ILE A 9 1.87 -9.32 -12.84
N LYS A 10 0.67 -8.80 -13.13
CA LYS A 10 0.53 -7.58 -13.91
C LYS A 10 0.51 -6.40 -12.95
N LEU A 11 1.51 -5.51 -13.06
CA LEU A 11 1.63 -4.35 -12.20
C LEU A 11 1.12 -3.09 -12.89
N THR A 12 0.34 -2.31 -12.14
CA THR A 12 0.05 -0.92 -12.48
C THR A 12 0.75 -0.06 -11.43
N LEU A 13 1.68 0.78 -11.87
CA LEU A 13 2.48 1.61 -10.98
C LEU A 13 1.98 3.05 -11.02
N PHE A 14 1.91 3.67 -9.85
CA PHE A 14 1.51 5.07 -9.73
C PHE A 14 2.29 5.74 -8.60
N GLN A 15 2.69 6.99 -8.84
CA GLN A 15 3.41 7.77 -7.85
C GLN A 15 2.96 9.23 -7.95
N SER A 16 2.69 9.86 -6.79
CA SER A 16 2.32 11.26 -6.74
C SER A 16 2.60 11.84 -5.37
N ASN A 17 2.94 13.12 -5.31
CA ASN A 17 3.05 13.88 -4.07
C ASN A 17 1.73 14.57 -3.70
N LEU A 18 0.71 14.46 -4.55
CA LEU A 18 -0.56 15.15 -4.32
C LEU A 18 -1.58 14.17 -3.74
N GLU A 19 -2.13 14.53 -2.58
CA GLU A 19 -3.12 13.70 -1.89
C GLU A 19 -4.33 13.39 -2.78
N GLY A 20 -4.84 14.39 -3.49
CA GLY A 20 -5.99 14.21 -4.37
C GLY A 20 -5.75 13.24 -5.50
N GLU A 21 -4.54 13.24 -6.06
CA GLU A 21 -4.18 12.28 -7.11
C GLU A 21 -4.09 10.86 -6.57
N LEU A 22 -3.58 10.70 -5.34
CA LEU A 22 -3.54 9.40 -4.69
C LEU A 22 -4.95 8.87 -4.44
N VAL A 23 -5.84 9.72 -3.95
CA VAL A 23 -7.26 9.36 -3.74
C VAL A 23 -7.90 8.94 -5.06
N ASP A 24 -7.68 9.70 -6.13
CA ASP A 24 -8.24 9.39 -7.44
C ASP A 24 -7.75 8.03 -7.94
N GLN A 25 -6.46 7.75 -7.78
CA GLN A 25 -5.90 6.47 -8.23
C GLN A 25 -6.44 5.30 -7.41
N ILE A 26 -6.62 5.49 -6.11
CA ILE A 26 -7.24 4.47 -5.25
C ILE A 26 -8.67 4.17 -5.73
N GLN A 27 -9.44 5.22 -6.03
CA GLN A 27 -10.80 5.06 -6.51
C GLN A 27 -10.84 4.34 -7.87
N LYS A 28 -9.87 4.63 -8.75
CA LYS A 28 -9.76 3.95 -10.04
C LYS A 28 -9.43 2.47 -9.92
N SER A 29 -8.78 2.05 -8.83
CA SER A 29 -8.43 0.65 -8.62
C SER A 29 -9.66 -0.21 -8.28
N ARG A 30 -10.73 0.42 -7.83
CA ARG A 30 -11.96 -0.26 -7.47
C ARG A 30 -12.53 -1.00 -8.69
N ASN A 31 -12.81 -2.29 -8.53
CA ASN A 31 -13.34 -3.15 -9.59
C ASN A 31 -12.40 -3.37 -10.79
N LYS A 32 -11.14 -2.89 -10.71
CA LYS A 32 -10.16 -3.06 -11.79
C LYS A 32 -8.93 -3.84 -11.36
N GLN A 33 -8.57 -3.76 -10.09
CA GLN A 33 -7.37 -4.40 -9.56
C GLN A 33 -7.75 -5.49 -8.57
N ASP A 34 -6.88 -6.48 -8.43
CA ASP A 34 -7.09 -7.60 -7.51
C ASP A 34 -6.51 -7.33 -6.13
N GLY A 35 -5.58 -6.41 -6.02
CA GLY A 35 -4.96 -6.03 -4.77
C GLY A 35 -4.27 -4.69 -4.88
N LEU A 36 -3.95 -4.08 -3.74
CA LEU A 36 -3.31 -2.78 -3.68
C LEU A 36 -2.19 -2.79 -2.65
N ILE A 37 -1.03 -2.30 -3.05
CA ILE A 37 0.10 -2.05 -2.15
C ILE A 37 0.29 -0.54 -2.12
N ILE A 38 0.25 0.05 -0.93
CA ILE A 38 0.35 1.50 -0.79
C ILE A 38 1.47 1.91 0.15
N ASN A 39 2.32 2.81 -0.33
CA ASN A 39 3.27 3.56 0.48
C ASN A 39 2.83 5.02 0.41
N ALA A 40 2.06 5.43 1.40
CA ALA A 40 1.49 6.79 1.42
C ALA A 40 2.45 7.83 2.03
N GLY A 41 3.63 7.41 2.47
CA GLY A 41 4.60 8.31 3.09
C GLY A 41 4.01 9.04 4.29
N GLY A 42 4.21 10.34 4.37
CA GLY A 42 3.69 11.15 5.48
C GLY A 42 2.17 11.16 5.57
N TYR A 43 1.47 10.97 4.47
CA TYR A 43 0.00 10.91 4.49
C TYR A 43 -0.54 9.73 5.28
N THR A 44 0.27 8.71 5.53
CA THR A 44 -0.10 7.58 6.39
C THR A 44 -0.58 8.05 7.75
N HIS A 45 -0.01 9.13 8.26
CA HIS A 45 -0.22 9.62 9.63
C HIS A 45 -1.24 10.76 9.69
N THR A 46 -1.65 11.29 8.55
CA THR A 46 -2.44 12.53 8.49
C THR A 46 -3.67 12.46 7.60
N SER A 47 -3.71 11.59 6.60
CA SER A 47 -4.74 11.66 5.57
C SER A 47 -5.94 10.79 5.89
N VAL A 48 -7.01 11.43 6.36
CA VAL A 48 -8.32 10.79 6.49
C VAL A 48 -8.90 10.51 5.09
N ALA A 49 -8.62 11.39 4.11
CA ALA A 49 -9.12 11.20 2.74
C ALA A 49 -8.61 9.90 2.12
N ILE A 50 -7.32 9.59 2.28
CA ILE A 50 -6.74 8.34 1.79
C ILE A 50 -7.33 7.15 2.56
N HIS A 51 -7.45 7.26 3.88
CA HIS A 51 -8.07 6.21 4.70
C HIS A 51 -9.48 5.89 4.19
N ASP A 52 -10.29 6.92 3.96
CA ASP A 52 -11.67 6.73 3.54
C ASP A 52 -11.76 6.11 2.14
N ALA A 53 -10.87 6.53 1.23
CA ALA A 53 -10.82 5.94 -0.12
C ALA A 53 -10.45 4.45 -0.07
N LEU A 54 -9.50 4.08 0.78
CA LEU A 54 -9.10 2.67 0.95
C LEU A 54 -10.20 1.85 1.58
N LYS A 55 -10.93 2.42 2.52
CA LYS A 55 -12.00 1.71 3.25
C LYS A 55 -13.11 1.20 2.32
N ILE A 56 -13.33 1.87 1.21
CA ILE A 56 -14.37 1.48 0.25
C ILE A 56 -13.95 0.25 -0.57
N LEU A 57 -12.65 0.01 -0.70
CA LEU A 57 -12.14 -1.09 -1.51
C LEU A 57 -12.44 -2.44 -0.86
N LYS A 58 -12.78 -3.43 -1.69
CA LYS A 58 -13.02 -4.80 -1.25
C LYS A 58 -11.83 -5.72 -1.51
N ILE A 59 -10.80 -5.21 -2.18
CA ILE A 59 -9.58 -5.96 -2.48
C ILE A 59 -8.63 -5.90 -1.29
N PRO A 60 -7.72 -6.88 -1.13
CA PRO A 60 -6.73 -6.82 -0.06
C PRO A 60 -5.77 -5.65 -0.26
N ILE A 61 -5.41 -5.00 0.84
CA ILE A 61 -4.53 -3.84 0.86
C ILE A 61 -3.35 -4.16 1.75
N ILE A 62 -2.14 -3.89 1.27
CA ILE A 62 -0.92 -3.97 2.08
C ILE A 62 -0.37 -2.56 2.25
N GLU A 63 -0.17 -2.17 3.51
CA GLU A 63 0.51 -0.92 3.85
C GLU A 63 2.01 -1.19 3.86
N LEU A 64 2.77 -0.37 3.14
CA LEU A 64 4.22 -0.53 3.02
C LEU A 64 4.92 0.74 3.43
N HIS A 65 5.97 0.61 4.24
CA HIS A 65 6.89 1.69 4.57
C HIS A 65 8.31 1.20 4.33
N ILE A 66 9.12 2.00 3.64
CA ILE A 66 10.52 1.69 3.37
C ILE A 66 11.32 1.72 4.66
N SER A 67 11.09 2.73 5.50
CA SER A 67 11.77 2.85 6.79
C SER A 67 10.97 2.18 7.90
N ASN A 68 11.66 1.88 9.02
CA ASN A 68 10.96 1.45 10.22
C ASN A 68 10.38 2.69 10.91
N ILE A 69 9.08 2.89 10.76
CA ILE A 69 8.39 4.07 11.28
C ILE A 69 8.45 4.16 12.81
N TYR A 70 8.69 3.03 13.49
CA TYR A 70 8.77 2.99 14.96
C TYR A 70 10.13 3.48 15.48
N ASN A 71 11.14 3.61 14.60
CA ASN A 71 12.43 4.23 14.93
C ASN A 71 12.47 5.70 14.55
N ARG A 72 11.37 6.28 14.15
CA ARG A 72 11.28 7.68 13.74
C ARG A 72 10.44 8.45 14.76
N GLU A 73 10.07 9.68 14.42
CA GLU A 73 9.30 10.55 15.33
C GLU A 73 8.01 9.86 15.79
N GLU A 74 7.59 10.15 17.01
CA GLU A 74 6.44 9.51 17.64
C GLU A 74 5.17 9.61 16.80
N PHE A 75 4.96 10.75 16.09
CA PHE A 75 3.76 10.92 15.26
C PHE A 75 3.71 9.91 14.11
N ARG A 76 4.83 9.26 13.74
CA ARG A 76 4.88 8.24 12.70
C ARG A 76 4.50 6.85 13.21
N HIS A 77 4.35 6.69 14.52
CA HIS A 77 4.00 5.39 15.09
C HIS A 77 2.53 5.03 14.89
N LYS A 78 1.68 6.03 14.62
CA LYS A 78 0.26 5.81 14.41
C LYS A 78 -0.07 5.93 12.93
N SER A 79 -0.67 4.88 12.37
CA SER A 79 -1.09 4.85 10.98
C SER A 79 -2.61 4.94 10.89
N LEU A 80 -3.09 5.81 10.01
CA LEU A 80 -4.52 5.86 9.67
C LEU A 80 -4.88 4.80 8.63
N ILE A 81 -3.89 4.12 8.06
CA ILE A 81 -4.08 3.12 6.99
C ILE A 81 -4.15 1.70 7.55
N SER A 82 -3.45 1.44 8.66
CA SER A 82 -3.32 0.06 9.18
C SER A 82 -4.66 -0.62 9.45
N LYS A 83 -5.67 0.12 9.87
CA LYS A 83 -7.00 -0.45 10.17
C LYS A 83 -7.73 -0.95 8.93
N VAL A 84 -7.40 -0.42 7.75
CA VAL A 84 -8.04 -0.82 6.50
C VAL A 84 -7.12 -1.72 5.66
N ALA A 85 -5.89 -1.93 6.10
CA ALA A 85 -4.93 -2.82 5.44
C ALA A 85 -5.05 -4.23 5.98
N LYS A 86 -4.87 -5.21 5.10
CA LYS A 86 -4.82 -6.61 5.49
C LYS A 86 -3.48 -6.98 6.11
N GLY A 87 -2.42 -6.30 5.71
CA GLY A 87 -1.08 -6.50 6.25
C GLY A 87 -0.26 -5.24 6.21
N VAL A 88 0.80 -5.21 7.01
CA VAL A 88 1.73 -4.07 7.11
C VAL A 88 3.14 -4.59 7.00
N ILE A 89 3.94 -3.96 6.14
CA ILE A 89 5.37 -4.25 6.00
C ILE A 89 6.12 -2.95 6.19
N CYS A 90 7.11 -2.91 7.06
CA CYS A 90 7.92 -1.70 7.26
C CYS A 90 9.34 -2.06 7.66
N GLY A 91 10.29 -1.21 7.27
CA GLY A 91 11.65 -1.30 7.76
C GLY A 91 12.64 -2.08 6.91
N PHE A 92 12.26 -2.52 5.71
CA PHE A 92 13.10 -3.37 4.88
C PHE A 92 13.62 -2.68 3.62
N GLY A 93 13.56 -1.35 3.57
CA GLY A 93 14.00 -0.60 2.41
C GLY A 93 13.22 -0.98 1.15
N ALA A 94 13.88 -0.89 0.01
CA ALA A 94 13.26 -1.20 -1.28
C ALA A 94 12.83 -2.67 -1.42
N GLU A 95 13.46 -3.58 -0.67
CA GLU A 95 13.05 -4.99 -0.64
C GLU A 95 11.60 -5.15 -0.17
N GLY A 96 11.08 -4.18 0.59
CA GLY A 96 9.69 -4.18 1.03
C GLY A 96 8.70 -4.30 -0.11
N TYR A 97 9.01 -3.76 -1.30
CA TYR A 97 8.12 -3.89 -2.46
C TYR A 97 8.01 -5.34 -2.92
N ILE A 98 9.14 -6.05 -2.99
CA ILE A 98 9.15 -7.47 -3.39
C ILE A 98 8.44 -8.31 -2.34
N MET A 99 8.70 -8.03 -1.06
CA MET A 99 8.01 -8.72 0.05
C MET A 99 6.50 -8.50 -0.02
N SER A 100 6.08 -7.28 -0.36
CA SER A 100 4.66 -6.95 -0.49
C SER A 100 4.02 -7.69 -1.67
N LEU A 101 4.71 -7.79 -2.80
CA LEU A 101 4.21 -8.55 -3.95
C LEU A 101 4.06 -10.04 -3.60
N HIS A 102 5.04 -10.60 -2.89
CA HIS A 102 4.95 -11.99 -2.44
C HIS A 102 3.76 -12.19 -1.51
N ALA A 103 3.59 -11.31 -0.52
CA ALA A 103 2.49 -11.40 0.42
C ALA A 103 1.15 -11.23 -0.28
N MET A 104 1.04 -10.27 -1.20
CA MET A 104 -0.18 -10.05 -1.95
C MET A 104 -0.54 -11.27 -2.79
N ASN A 105 0.45 -11.88 -3.43
CA ASN A 105 0.23 -13.09 -4.21
C ASN A 105 -0.37 -14.20 -3.34
N LYS A 106 0.09 -14.32 -2.10
CA LYS A 106 -0.46 -15.28 -1.14
C LYS A 106 -1.90 -14.95 -0.76
N PHE A 107 -2.21 -13.67 -0.55
CA PHE A 107 -3.57 -13.25 -0.25
C PHE A 107 -4.54 -13.55 -1.39
N LEU A 108 -4.07 -13.53 -2.63
CA LEU A 108 -4.89 -13.75 -3.82
C LEU A 108 -4.96 -15.21 -4.23
N GLU A 109 -4.22 -16.10 -3.60
CA GLU A 109 -4.31 -17.54 -3.85
C GLU A 109 -5.70 -18.06 -3.47
N LYS A 110 -6.23 -18.88 -4.34
CA LYS A 110 -7.54 -19.52 -4.12
C LYS A 110 -7.39 -20.90 -3.53
#